data_918a801634b0c1fa053fa8038a545fb2
#
_entry.id   918a801634b0c1fa053fa8038a545fb2
#
_cell.length_a   1.000
_cell.length_b   1.000
_cell.length_c   1.000
_cell.angle_alpha   90.00
_cell.angle_beta   90.00
_cell.angle_gamma   90.00
#
_symmetry.space_group_name_H-M   'P 1'
#
loop_
_entity.id
_entity.type
_entity.pdbx_description
1 polymer ?
#
loop_
_entity_poly.entity_id
_entity_poly.type
_entity_poly.pdbx_seq_one_letter_code
_entity_poly.pdbx_strand_id
1 'polypeptide(L)'
;MVNIEVAISFLQTKVGNTTYSMYGSRNFSDGTCDCSGAVYTALRQGGASNLGYIASTETMHGWLLNNGFGLIAENSDWSMQRGDVVIWGQKGYSAGAGGHTGICTDGQNWLECTAWKGLGETIQSHDARWLMNDQPYFYVYRQGEGATNPTTPATPNPVPSGPTPSVNVTYALRNLNGAWNSDVTNFSGGDDGFAGMPNGQHDLLTISVNHGSVKYRAHVLGGGWQDWVTGSNKNDAVNGCAGLAGVPIDGVQVVYITPNGEGYQQAYYRSQTTQRGDWLDVACDDGNTYKNFDDFAGMIGEPLDRLQIGIYSSNPF
;
A
#
# COMPACT_ATOMS: atom_id res chain seq x y z
N MET A 1 13.62 -25.95 3.40
CA MET A 1 13.76 -24.74 4.22
C MET A 1 15.04 -24.03 3.83
N VAL A 2 15.02 -22.71 3.73
CA VAL A 2 16.20 -21.89 3.47
C VAL A 2 17.12 -21.90 4.71
N ASN A 3 18.42 -22.04 4.53
CA ASN A 3 19.37 -21.94 5.63
C ASN A 3 19.71 -20.46 5.86
N ILE A 4 19.06 -19.84 6.83
CA ILE A 4 19.22 -18.42 7.19
C ILE A 4 20.63 -18.08 7.63
N GLU A 5 21.30 -18.98 8.34
CA GLU A 5 22.67 -18.75 8.80
C GLU A 5 23.66 -18.66 7.64
N VAL A 6 23.46 -19.46 6.59
CA VAL A 6 24.24 -19.34 5.35
C VAL A 6 23.98 -18.00 4.68
N ALA A 7 22.74 -17.55 4.61
CA ALA A 7 22.39 -16.26 4.00
C ALA A 7 23.04 -15.08 4.76
N ILE A 8 22.89 -15.05 6.09
CA ILE A 8 23.49 -14.01 6.94
C ILE A 8 25.01 -14.02 6.83
N SER A 9 25.63 -15.20 6.93
CA SER A 9 27.08 -15.34 6.83
C SER A 9 27.59 -14.86 5.46
N PHE A 10 26.86 -15.15 4.38
CA PHE A 10 27.19 -14.64 3.06
C PHE A 10 27.19 -13.10 3.03
N LEU A 11 26.12 -12.44 3.50
CA LEU A 11 26.05 -10.97 3.54
C LEU A 11 27.14 -10.36 4.41
N GLN A 12 27.46 -10.97 5.54
CA GLN A 12 28.54 -10.50 6.41
C GLN A 12 29.89 -10.44 5.69
N THR A 13 30.16 -11.33 4.73
CA THR A 13 31.38 -11.27 3.90
C THR A 13 31.39 -10.09 2.93
N LYS A 14 30.24 -9.48 2.68
CA LYS A 14 30.04 -8.36 1.74
C LYS A 14 30.11 -7.00 2.43
N VAL A 15 30.01 -6.96 3.75
CA VAL A 15 30.07 -5.72 4.54
C VAL A 15 31.38 -4.97 4.27
N GLY A 16 31.26 -3.69 3.90
CA GLY A 16 32.39 -2.81 3.57
C GLY A 16 33.08 -3.09 2.22
N ASN A 17 32.62 -4.10 1.46
CA ASN A 17 33.20 -4.51 0.18
C ASN A 17 32.22 -4.43 -0.99
N THR A 18 31.10 -3.70 -0.82
CA THR A 18 30.03 -3.61 -1.84
C THR A 18 29.76 -2.15 -2.15
N THR A 19 29.61 -1.81 -3.43
CA THR A 19 29.07 -0.53 -3.86
C THR A 19 27.58 -0.69 -4.16
N TYR A 20 26.75 0.21 -3.61
CA TYR A 20 25.33 0.20 -3.91
C TYR A 20 25.08 0.61 -5.37
N SER A 21 24.34 -0.20 -6.12
CA SER A 21 23.90 0.15 -7.47
C SER A 21 22.64 -0.62 -7.87
N MET A 22 21.64 0.09 -8.36
CA MET A 22 20.43 -0.49 -8.96
C MET A 22 20.64 -0.90 -10.43
N TYR A 23 21.77 -0.52 -11.03
CA TYR A 23 22.08 -0.70 -12.46
C TYR A 23 23.23 -1.66 -12.71
N GLY A 24 23.95 -2.11 -11.68
CA GLY A 24 25.03 -3.09 -11.75
C GLY A 24 24.51 -4.53 -11.78
N SER A 25 25.39 -5.47 -11.41
CA SER A 25 25.03 -6.89 -11.39
C SER A 25 23.93 -7.25 -10.40
N ARG A 26 23.75 -6.44 -9.37
CA ARG A 26 22.79 -6.63 -8.28
C ARG A 26 22.90 -7.97 -7.53
N ASN A 27 24.00 -8.69 -7.73
CA ASN A 27 24.28 -10.00 -7.11
C ASN A 27 25.73 -10.14 -6.62
N PHE A 28 26.41 -9.02 -6.46
CA PHE A 28 27.81 -8.91 -6.03
C PHE A 28 28.87 -9.40 -7.04
N SER A 29 28.51 -9.89 -8.23
CA SER A 29 29.49 -10.47 -9.17
C SER A 29 30.45 -9.44 -9.77
N ASP A 30 30.06 -8.18 -9.83
CA ASP A 30 30.84 -7.03 -10.26
C ASP A 30 31.25 -6.08 -9.10
N GLY A 31 31.05 -6.53 -7.85
CA GLY A 31 31.26 -5.71 -6.65
C GLY A 31 30.09 -4.76 -6.33
N THR A 32 29.00 -4.81 -7.11
CA THR A 32 27.80 -3.99 -6.86
C THR A 32 26.59 -4.82 -6.45
N CYS A 33 25.71 -4.21 -5.67
CA CYS A 33 24.42 -4.78 -5.30
C CYS A 33 23.43 -3.67 -4.93
N ASP A 34 22.14 -3.96 -4.99
CA ASP A 34 21.08 -3.16 -4.37
C ASP A 34 20.44 -3.94 -3.20
N CYS A 35 19.51 -3.33 -2.48
CA CYS A 35 18.90 -3.92 -1.29
C CYS A 35 18.24 -5.28 -1.58
N SER A 36 17.39 -5.34 -2.60
CA SER A 36 16.66 -6.56 -2.94
C SER A 36 17.55 -7.62 -3.60
N GLY A 37 18.53 -7.21 -4.36
CA GLY A 37 19.55 -8.10 -4.92
C GLY A 37 20.40 -8.78 -3.85
N ALA A 38 20.76 -8.04 -2.81
CA ALA A 38 21.52 -8.56 -1.67
C ALA A 38 20.75 -9.65 -0.93
N VAL A 39 19.52 -9.35 -0.51
CA VAL A 39 18.66 -10.30 0.20
C VAL A 39 18.35 -11.52 -0.68
N TYR A 40 17.97 -11.30 -1.95
CA TYR A 40 17.72 -12.39 -2.89
C TYR A 40 18.93 -13.29 -3.04
N THR A 41 20.10 -12.73 -3.32
CA THR A 41 21.32 -13.51 -3.51
C THR A 41 21.71 -14.30 -2.26
N ALA A 42 21.61 -13.68 -1.09
CA ALA A 42 21.92 -14.32 0.18
C ALA A 42 20.99 -15.52 0.46
N LEU A 43 19.69 -15.34 0.33
CA LEU A 43 18.73 -16.43 0.53
C LEU A 43 18.89 -17.53 -0.53
N ARG A 44 19.31 -17.19 -1.76
CA ARG A 44 19.70 -18.16 -2.79
C ARG A 44 20.90 -19.02 -2.36
N GLN A 45 21.90 -18.42 -1.71
CA GLN A 45 23.03 -19.16 -1.11
C GLN A 45 22.54 -20.11 0.00
N GLY A 46 21.51 -19.69 0.73
CA GLY A 46 20.84 -20.49 1.75
C GLY A 46 19.90 -21.59 1.20
N GLY A 47 19.77 -21.71 -0.13
CA GLY A 47 18.95 -22.75 -0.77
C GLY A 47 17.55 -22.33 -1.17
N ALA A 48 17.23 -21.04 -1.19
CA ALA A 48 15.97 -20.56 -1.73
C ALA A 48 15.82 -20.84 -3.25
N SER A 49 14.60 -20.89 -3.76
CA SER A 49 14.31 -21.19 -5.17
C SER A 49 14.81 -20.10 -6.12
N ASN A 50 15.16 -20.46 -7.35
CA ASN A 50 15.57 -19.52 -8.38
C ASN A 50 14.36 -18.98 -9.15
N LEU A 51 14.23 -17.65 -9.25
CA LEU A 51 13.22 -17.00 -10.07
C LEU A 51 13.60 -16.90 -11.58
N GLY A 52 14.89 -17.13 -11.91
CA GLY A 52 15.42 -16.84 -13.24
C GLY A 52 15.81 -15.36 -13.45
N TYR A 53 15.52 -14.51 -12.48
CA TYR A 53 15.89 -13.09 -12.42
C TYR A 53 16.13 -12.68 -10.96
N ILE A 54 16.77 -11.52 -10.74
CA ILE A 54 16.98 -10.98 -9.39
C ILE A 54 15.71 -10.29 -8.93
N ALA A 55 15.15 -10.72 -7.79
CA ALA A 55 13.94 -10.15 -7.23
C ALA A 55 14.07 -8.63 -6.98
N SER A 56 12.99 -7.91 -7.17
CA SER A 56 12.79 -6.59 -6.59
C SER A 56 12.13 -6.72 -5.20
N THR A 57 12.10 -5.65 -4.42
CA THR A 57 11.34 -5.60 -3.16
C THR A 57 9.88 -5.99 -3.38
N GLU A 58 9.27 -5.60 -4.48
CA GLU A 58 7.90 -5.94 -4.83
C GLU A 58 7.69 -7.44 -5.10
N THR A 59 8.56 -8.03 -5.91
CA THR A 59 8.44 -9.48 -6.25
C THR A 59 8.91 -10.39 -5.13
N MET A 60 9.65 -9.86 -4.16
CA MET A 60 10.19 -10.61 -3.03
C MET A 60 9.11 -11.12 -2.08
N HIS A 61 8.00 -10.42 -1.91
CA HIS A 61 6.90 -10.84 -1.06
C HIS A 61 6.40 -12.26 -1.38
N GLY A 62 5.98 -12.48 -2.62
CA GLY A 62 5.51 -13.79 -3.07
C GLY A 62 6.63 -14.86 -3.08
N TRP A 63 7.85 -14.44 -3.40
CA TRP A 63 8.98 -15.35 -3.41
C TRP A 63 9.36 -15.85 -2.01
N LEU A 64 9.33 -15.00 -0.99
CA LEU A 64 9.56 -15.40 0.40
C LEU A 64 8.54 -16.44 0.87
N LEU A 65 7.24 -16.19 0.60
CA LEU A 65 6.18 -17.15 0.91
C LEU A 65 6.42 -18.51 0.25
N ASN A 66 6.81 -18.52 -1.03
CA ASN A 66 7.12 -19.75 -1.78
C ASN A 66 8.38 -20.47 -1.28
N ASN A 67 9.21 -19.82 -0.45
CA ASN A 67 10.42 -20.39 0.15
C ASN A 67 10.24 -20.72 1.65
N GLY A 68 9.00 -20.77 2.13
CA GLY A 68 8.67 -21.21 3.49
C GLY A 68 8.80 -20.12 4.55
N PHE A 69 8.79 -18.87 4.16
CA PHE A 69 8.62 -17.75 5.08
C PHE A 69 7.14 -17.43 5.25
N GLY A 70 6.72 -17.08 6.46
CA GLY A 70 5.38 -16.56 6.74
C GLY A 70 5.44 -15.07 7.02
N LEU A 71 4.42 -14.31 6.62
CA LEU A 71 4.22 -12.93 7.02
C LEU A 71 3.85 -12.91 8.51
N ILE A 72 4.67 -12.27 9.35
CA ILE A 72 4.46 -12.22 10.81
C ILE A 72 4.07 -10.84 11.31
N ALA A 73 4.38 -9.79 10.54
CA ALA A 73 3.96 -8.42 10.84
C ALA A 73 3.77 -7.62 9.56
N GLU A 74 2.77 -6.77 9.56
CA GLU A 74 2.48 -5.81 8.51
C GLU A 74 2.18 -4.47 9.18
N ASN A 75 3.11 -3.53 9.03
CA ASN A 75 3.07 -2.19 9.60
C ASN A 75 2.60 -2.15 11.08
N SER A 76 3.03 -3.13 11.85
CA SER A 76 2.67 -3.33 13.25
C SER A 76 3.89 -3.81 14.04
N ASP A 77 3.90 -3.53 15.33
CA ASP A 77 4.97 -3.96 16.21
C ASP A 77 5.19 -5.47 16.17
N TRP A 78 6.45 -5.87 16.17
CA TRP A 78 6.85 -7.27 16.28
C TRP A 78 8.11 -7.40 17.15
N SER A 79 8.33 -8.60 17.66
CA SER A 79 9.61 -8.93 18.33
C SER A 79 10.60 -9.38 17.28
N MET A 80 11.53 -8.49 16.90
CA MET A 80 12.56 -8.75 15.91
C MET A 80 13.40 -9.96 16.31
N GLN A 81 13.63 -10.87 15.38
CA GLN A 81 14.46 -12.04 15.57
C GLN A 81 15.47 -12.16 14.42
N ARG A 82 16.57 -12.86 14.74
CA ARG A 82 17.57 -13.21 13.72
C ARG A 82 16.94 -14.01 12.59
N GLY A 83 17.16 -13.56 11.36
CA GLY A 83 16.63 -14.19 10.15
C GLY A 83 15.30 -13.64 9.68
N ASP A 84 14.69 -12.70 10.39
CA ASP A 84 13.55 -11.95 9.86
C ASP A 84 13.96 -11.18 8.61
N VAL A 85 13.17 -11.26 7.58
CA VAL A 85 13.34 -10.44 6.37
C VAL A 85 12.33 -9.31 6.43
N VAL A 86 12.82 -8.07 6.46
CA VAL A 86 11.97 -6.89 6.49
C VAL A 86 11.94 -6.25 5.11
N ILE A 87 10.76 -5.92 4.63
CA ILE A 87 10.55 -5.16 3.38
C ILE A 87 9.86 -3.85 3.73
N TRP A 88 10.49 -2.72 3.44
CA TRP A 88 9.90 -1.39 3.50
C TRP A 88 9.27 -1.03 2.17
N GLY A 89 8.24 -0.22 2.22
CA GLY A 89 7.44 0.20 1.07
C GLY A 89 6.18 -0.65 0.93
N GLN A 90 5.10 0.02 0.59
CA GLN A 90 3.79 -0.62 0.45
C GLN A 90 3.76 -1.50 -0.80
N LYS A 91 3.15 -2.69 -0.72
CA LYS A 91 2.94 -3.56 -1.90
C LYS A 91 2.26 -2.80 -3.01
N GLY A 92 2.72 -3.01 -4.24
CA GLY A 92 2.31 -2.26 -5.42
C GLY A 92 3.22 -1.06 -5.72
N TYR A 93 3.94 -0.54 -4.72
CA TYR A 93 4.80 0.64 -4.82
C TYR A 93 6.22 0.43 -4.29
N SER A 94 6.53 -0.75 -3.80
CA SER A 94 7.84 -1.07 -3.20
C SER A 94 8.92 -1.40 -4.23
N ALA A 95 8.63 -1.37 -5.54
CA ALA A 95 9.64 -1.61 -6.57
C ALA A 95 10.62 -0.43 -6.71
N GLY A 96 11.87 -0.74 -7.02
CA GLY A 96 12.91 0.27 -7.27
C GLY A 96 13.15 1.17 -6.04
N ALA A 97 13.15 2.49 -6.24
CA ALA A 97 13.42 3.47 -5.18
C ALA A 97 12.29 3.58 -4.14
N GLY A 98 11.11 3.04 -4.41
CA GLY A 98 9.97 3.04 -3.48
C GLY A 98 10.06 1.99 -2.37
N GLY A 99 11.01 1.06 -2.44
CA GLY A 99 11.16 0.00 -1.47
C GLY A 99 12.58 -0.17 -0.95
N HIS A 100 12.72 -0.81 0.21
CA HIS A 100 13.99 -1.22 0.80
C HIS A 100 13.85 -2.55 1.53
N THR A 101 14.94 -3.28 1.75
CA THR A 101 14.88 -4.58 2.44
C THR A 101 16.21 -4.95 3.07
N GLY A 102 16.14 -5.81 4.09
CA GLY A 102 17.28 -6.36 4.77
C GLY A 102 16.92 -7.62 5.55
N ILE A 103 17.95 -8.28 6.12
CA ILE A 103 17.81 -9.46 6.98
C ILE A 103 18.27 -9.12 8.40
N CYS A 104 17.43 -9.35 9.39
CA CYS A 104 17.75 -9.10 10.79
C CYS A 104 18.86 -10.04 11.28
N THR A 105 19.86 -9.49 11.95
CA THR A 105 20.99 -10.24 12.52
C THR A 105 20.78 -10.60 13.98
N ASP A 106 19.93 -9.85 14.66
CA ASP A 106 19.57 -10.01 16.07
C ASP A 106 18.29 -9.25 16.37
N GLY A 107 17.97 -8.98 17.62
CA GLY A 107 16.76 -8.25 18.04
C GLY A 107 16.80 -6.72 17.83
N GLN A 108 17.83 -6.17 17.18
CA GLN A 108 17.99 -4.72 16.99
C GLN A 108 18.58 -4.35 15.64
N ASN A 109 19.45 -5.19 15.07
CA ASN A 109 20.23 -4.87 13.89
C ASN A 109 19.81 -5.72 12.70
N TRP A 110 20.03 -5.15 11.51
CA TRP A 110 19.84 -5.85 10.25
C TRP A 110 21.02 -5.62 9.30
N LEU A 111 21.19 -6.55 8.36
CA LEU A 111 22.05 -6.43 7.18
C LEU A 111 21.23 -5.80 6.07
N GLU A 112 21.71 -4.69 5.52
CA GLU A 112 21.11 -3.98 4.39
C GLU A 112 22.17 -3.57 3.38
N CYS A 113 21.85 -3.59 2.10
CA CYS A 113 22.66 -2.94 1.08
C CYS A 113 22.03 -1.58 0.74
N THR A 114 22.73 -0.48 1.00
CA THR A 114 22.18 0.86 0.95
C THR A 114 23.11 1.88 0.29
N ALA A 115 22.49 2.85 -0.43
CA ALA A 115 23.19 4.03 -0.94
C ALA A 115 23.48 5.06 0.17
N TRP A 116 22.84 4.94 1.33
CA TRP A 116 22.99 5.89 2.42
C TRP A 116 24.46 6.00 2.85
N LYS A 117 24.99 7.22 2.84
CA LYS A 117 26.41 7.54 3.13
C LYS A 117 27.43 6.72 2.32
N GLY A 118 27.00 6.08 1.21
CA GLY A 118 27.89 5.25 0.40
C GLY A 118 28.29 3.92 1.05
N LEU A 119 27.51 3.40 2.01
CA LEU A 119 27.90 2.25 2.83
C LEU A 119 27.90 0.91 2.08
N GLY A 120 27.08 0.77 1.02
CA GLY A 120 26.88 -0.53 0.39
C GLY A 120 26.26 -1.54 1.35
N GLU A 121 26.79 -2.78 1.38
CA GLU A 121 26.35 -3.77 2.37
C GLU A 121 26.90 -3.43 3.76
N THR A 122 25.99 -3.37 4.75
CA THR A 122 26.31 -2.87 6.10
C THR A 122 25.39 -3.46 7.16
N ILE A 123 25.81 -3.39 8.43
CA ILE A 123 24.97 -3.70 9.58
C ILE A 123 24.57 -2.40 10.26
N GLN A 124 23.28 -2.18 10.44
CA GLN A 124 22.73 -0.98 11.06
C GLN A 124 21.62 -1.35 12.04
N SER A 125 21.27 -0.44 12.97
CA SER A 125 20.03 -0.56 13.74
C SER A 125 18.84 -0.36 12.82
N HIS A 126 17.94 -1.36 12.75
CA HIS A 126 16.72 -1.28 11.94
C HIS A 126 15.86 -0.07 12.33
N ASP A 127 15.57 0.08 13.62
CA ASP A 127 14.66 1.13 14.09
C ASP A 127 15.23 2.53 13.87
N ALA A 128 16.56 2.71 14.09
CA ALA A 128 17.22 3.98 13.81
C ALA A 128 17.13 4.32 12.30
N ARG A 129 17.34 3.32 11.44
CA ARG A 129 17.21 3.48 9.98
C ARG A 129 15.77 3.76 9.55
N TRP A 130 14.81 3.06 10.16
CA TRP A 130 13.38 3.23 9.88
C TRP A 130 12.90 4.65 10.27
N LEU A 131 13.28 5.13 11.45
CA LEU A 131 13.00 6.51 11.88
C LEU A 131 13.64 7.56 10.96
N MET A 132 14.86 7.34 10.48
CA MET A 132 15.56 8.26 9.56
C MET A 132 14.96 8.31 8.16
N ASN A 133 14.13 7.34 7.79
CA ASN A 133 13.46 7.26 6.50
C ASN A 133 11.96 7.54 6.60
N ASP A 134 11.54 8.37 7.57
CA ASP A 134 10.15 8.79 7.77
C ASP A 134 9.17 7.64 8.04
N GLN A 135 9.66 6.59 8.69
CA GLN A 135 8.86 5.44 9.14
C GLN A 135 8.06 4.78 8.00
N PRO A 136 8.73 4.29 6.94
CA PRO A 136 8.05 3.70 5.81
C PRO A 136 7.18 2.51 6.24
N TYR A 137 6.09 2.29 5.52
CA TYR A 137 5.27 1.09 5.66
C TYR A 137 6.14 -0.15 5.50
N PHE A 138 5.92 -1.23 6.30
CA PHE A 138 6.79 -2.40 6.26
C PHE A 138 6.05 -3.73 6.43
N TYR A 139 6.72 -4.78 5.98
CA TYR A 139 6.31 -6.19 6.11
C TYR A 139 7.48 -6.98 6.69
N VAL A 140 7.17 -7.92 7.59
CA VAL A 140 8.17 -8.80 8.20
C VAL A 140 7.85 -10.25 7.88
N TYR A 141 8.83 -10.95 7.35
CA TYR A 141 8.74 -12.36 6.99
C TYR A 141 9.70 -13.20 7.86
N ARG A 142 9.19 -14.29 8.44
CA ARG A 142 9.96 -15.23 9.26
C ARG A 142 9.86 -16.62 8.70
N GLN A 143 10.98 -17.34 8.67
CA GLN A 143 11.01 -18.70 8.19
C GLN A 143 10.39 -19.67 9.21
N GLY A 144 9.56 -20.58 8.72
CA GLY A 144 8.95 -21.65 9.52
C GLY A 144 7.72 -21.25 10.33
N GLU A 145 7.37 -19.96 10.40
CA GLU A 145 6.15 -19.50 11.03
C GLU A 145 5.12 -19.16 9.95
N GLY A 146 3.95 -19.78 9.99
CA GLY A 146 2.85 -19.47 9.06
C GLY A 146 2.98 -20.00 7.64
N ALA A 147 3.97 -20.83 7.33
CA ALA A 147 4.09 -21.47 6.02
C ALA A 147 3.03 -22.55 5.82
N THR A 148 1.82 -22.16 5.47
CA THR A 148 0.89 -23.06 4.76
C THR A 148 1.24 -22.95 3.27
N ASN A 149 1.80 -24.05 2.74
CA ASN A 149 2.15 -24.19 1.33
C ASN A 149 0.90 -23.95 0.46
N PRO A 150 0.84 -22.95 -0.41
CA PRO A 150 -0.28 -22.81 -1.32
C PRO A 150 -0.06 -23.70 -2.54
N THR A 151 -0.52 -24.94 -2.49
CA THR A 151 -0.91 -25.68 -3.69
C THR A 151 -2.33 -25.27 -4.03
N THR A 152 -2.50 -24.18 -4.72
CA THR A 152 -3.64 -23.76 -5.55
C THR A 152 -3.52 -22.25 -5.81
N PRO A 153 -3.97 -21.72 -6.97
CA PRO A 153 -3.94 -20.27 -7.19
C PRO A 153 -4.62 -19.58 -6.02
N ALA A 154 -3.94 -18.57 -5.46
CA ALA A 154 -4.38 -17.88 -4.25
C ALA A 154 -5.85 -17.46 -4.36
N THR A 155 -6.71 -18.22 -3.72
CA THR A 155 -7.97 -17.69 -3.22
C THR A 155 -7.60 -16.55 -2.28
N PRO A 156 -8.26 -15.39 -2.34
CA PRO A 156 -7.98 -14.30 -1.43
C PRO A 156 -7.94 -14.82 0.00
N ASN A 157 -7.02 -14.29 0.83
CA ASN A 157 -6.87 -14.64 2.25
C ASN A 157 -8.19 -15.05 2.85
N PRO A 158 -8.25 -16.14 3.65
CA PRO A 158 -9.49 -16.42 4.35
C PRO A 158 -9.86 -15.17 5.14
N VAL A 159 -10.87 -14.49 4.64
CA VAL A 159 -11.55 -13.42 5.35
C VAL A 159 -11.78 -13.93 6.77
N PRO A 160 -11.36 -13.21 7.84
CA PRO A 160 -11.71 -13.63 9.20
C PRO A 160 -13.17 -14.03 9.19
N SER A 161 -13.47 -15.25 9.61
CA SER A 161 -14.82 -15.85 9.55
C SER A 161 -15.74 -15.26 10.63
N GLY A 162 -15.60 -13.98 10.87
CA GLY A 162 -16.47 -13.19 11.71
C GLY A 162 -17.71 -12.71 10.97
N PRO A 163 -18.71 -12.18 11.66
CA PRO A 163 -19.86 -11.57 11.03
C PRO A 163 -19.43 -10.43 10.12
N THR A 164 -20.06 -10.33 8.95
CA THR A 164 -19.86 -9.22 8.02
C THR A 164 -21.02 -8.26 8.22
N PRO A 165 -20.85 -7.18 9.02
CA PRO A 165 -21.91 -6.20 9.24
C PRO A 165 -22.18 -5.42 7.96
N SER A 166 -23.42 -4.93 7.80
CA SER A 166 -23.74 -3.97 6.76
C SER A 166 -23.12 -2.61 7.12
N VAL A 167 -22.25 -2.09 6.26
CA VAL A 167 -21.62 -0.79 6.44
C VAL A 167 -22.28 0.23 5.53
N ASN A 168 -22.80 1.30 6.13
CA ASN A 168 -23.26 2.47 5.38
C ASN A 168 -22.13 3.51 5.32
N VAL A 169 -21.82 3.96 4.12
CA VAL A 169 -20.91 5.08 3.86
C VAL A 169 -21.74 6.31 3.48
N THR A 170 -21.50 7.43 4.19
CA THR A 170 -22.14 8.73 3.89
C THR A 170 -21.08 9.70 3.42
N TYR A 171 -21.32 10.34 2.28
CA TYR A 171 -20.35 11.22 1.64
C TYR A 171 -21.03 12.39 0.91
N ALA A 172 -20.31 13.47 0.74
CA ALA A 172 -20.74 14.65 0.01
C ALA A 172 -19.59 15.37 -0.66
N LEU A 173 -19.85 15.98 -1.79
CA LEU A 173 -18.97 16.91 -2.50
C LEU A 173 -19.44 18.34 -2.30
N ARG A 174 -18.50 19.29 -2.16
CA ARG A 174 -18.78 20.72 -2.16
C ARG A 174 -18.58 21.29 -3.56
N ASN A 175 -19.53 22.07 -4.04
CA ASN A 175 -19.37 22.80 -5.30
C ASN A 175 -18.17 23.74 -5.21
N LEU A 176 -17.43 23.89 -6.28
CA LEU A 176 -16.26 24.75 -6.35
C LEU A 176 -16.59 26.18 -5.86
N ASN A 177 -15.93 26.59 -4.78
CA ASN A 177 -16.20 27.87 -4.09
C ASN A 177 -17.64 28.08 -3.63
N GLY A 178 -18.43 27.01 -3.53
CA GLY A 178 -19.86 27.09 -3.28
C GLY A 178 -20.34 26.35 -2.04
N ALA A 179 -21.61 25.95 -2.05
CA ALA A 179 -22.24 25.18 -1.02
C ALA A 179 -21.96 23.69 -1.13
N TRP A 180 -22.11 22.96 -0.03
CA TRP A 180 -22.15 21.51 -0.01
C TRP A 180 -23.41 20.99 -0.73
N ASN A 181 -23.25 19.96 -1.53
CA ASN A 181 -24.39 19.17 -2.01
C ASN A 181 -24.95 18.32 -0.85
N SER A 182 -26.14 17.75 -1.09
CA SER A 182 -26.77 16.83 -0.13
C SER A 182 -25.84 15.63 0.17
N ASP A 183 -25.96 15.12 1.39
CA ASP A 183 -25.31 13.86 1.75
C ASP A 183 -25.93 12.71 0.98
N VAL A 184 -25.08 11.82 0.48
CA VAL A 184 -25.45 10.55 -0.14
C VAL A 184 -25.04 9.43 0.80
N THR A 185 -25.95 8.48 1.07
CA THR A 185 -25.63 7.28 1.83
C THR A 185 -25.66 6.07 0.91
N ASN A 186 -24.53 5.41 0.77
CA ASN A 186 -24.26 4.36 -0.21
C ASN A 186 -24.45 4.93 -1.64
N PHE A 187 -24.68 4.06 -2.61
CA PHE A 187 -24.98 4.51 -3.98
C PHE A 187 -26.24 3.81 -4.50
N SER A 188 -26.87 4.41 -5.51
CA SER A 188 -27.99 3.81 -6.23
C SER A 188 -27.95 4.21 -7.70
N GLY A 189 -28.86 3.63 -8.51
CA GLY A 189 -28.99 3.99 -9.93
C GLY A 189 -29.79 5.26 -10.20
N GLY A 190 -30.34 5.91 -9.16
CA GLY A 190 -31.15 7.12 -9.31
C GLY A 190 -30.35 8.42 -9.24
N ASP A 191 -31.04 9.54 -9.44
CA ASP A 191 -30.41 10.88 -9.40
C ASP A 191 -29.81 11.26 -8.04
N ASP A 192 -30.30 10.64 -6.96
CA ASP A 192 -29.77 10.81 -5.59
C ASP A 192 -28.71 9.75 -5.23
N GLY A 193 -28.33 8.90 -6.17
CA GLY A 193 -27.43 7.77 -5.92
C GLY A 193 -25.93 8.09 -6.09
N PHE A 194 -25.55 9.36 -6.19
CA PHE A 194 -24.16 9.83 -6.30
C PHE A 194 -24.00 11.19 -5.63
N ALA A 195 -22.81 11.48 -5.13
CA ALA A 195 -22.45 12.83 -4.71
C ALA A 195 -21.96 13.64 -5.89
N GLY A 196 -22.22 14.94 -5.86
CA GLY A 196 -21.82 15.88 -6.90
C GLY A 196 -22.98 16.32 -7.78
N MET A 197 -22.65 16.95 -8.90
CA MET A 197 -23.61 17.50 -9.85
C MET A 197 -23.10 17.31 -11.28
N PRO A 198 -23.90 16.76 -12.20
CA PRO A 198 -23.51 16.61 -13.58
C PRO A 198 -22.95 17.90 -14.18
N ASN A 199 -21.76 17.82 -14.79
CA ASN A 199 -20.98 18.94 -15.32
C ASN A 199 -20.56 19.99 -14.27
N GLY A 200 -20.73 19.70 -12.97
CA GLY A 200 -20.24 20.52 -11.87
C GLY A 200 -18.77 20.27 -11.57
N GLN A 201 -18.14 21.23 -10.91
CA GLN A 201 -16.79 21.06 -10.35
C GLN A 201 -16.86 21.14 -8.83
N HIS A 202 -16.03 20.36 -8.16
CA HIS A 202 -16.05 20.20 -6.71
C HIS A 202 -14.64 20.37 -6.14
N ASP A 203 -14.53 20.97 -4.96
CA ASP A 203 -13.25 21.29 -4.36
C ASP A 203 -13.01 20.65 -2.98
N LEU A 204 -14.04 20.18 -2.30
CA LEU A 204 -13.93 19.43 -1.05
C LEU A 204 -14.84 18.19 -1.04
N LEU A 205 -14.37 17.14 -0.37
CA LEU A 205 -15.04 15.88 -0.15
C LEU A 205 -15.07 15.55 1.36
N THR A 206 -16.23 15.09 1.87
CA THR A 206 -16.31 14.44 3.19
C THR A 206 -16.81 13.01 3.04
N ILE A 207 -16.27 12.09 3.87
CA ILE A 207 -16.71 10.69 3.94
C ILE A 207 -16.77 10.26 5.41
N SER A 208 -17.83 9.55 5.77
CA SER A 208 -17.98 8.87 7.05
C SER A 208 -18.62 7.50 6.89
N VAL A 209 -18.41 6.62 7.86
CA VAL A 209 -19.02 5.28 7.93
C VAL A 209 -19.70 5.10 9.28
N ASN A 210 -20.77 4.29 9.30
CA ASN A 210 -21.46 3.97 10.56
C ASN A 210 -20.77 2.88 11.37
N HIS A 211 -19.83 2.15 10.78
CA HIS A 211 -19.09 1.04 11.40
C HIS A 211 -17.69 0.95 10.79
N GLY A 212 -16.71 0.49 11.58
CA GLY A 212 -15.30 0.52 11.15
C GLY A 212 -14.74 1.93 11.07
N SER A 213 -13.77 2.14 10.19
CA SER A 213 -13.22 3.46 9.91
C SER A 213 -12.86 3.63 8.43
N VAL A 214 -12.72 4.87 8.00
CA VAL A 214 -12.37 5.23 6.64
C VAL A 214 -11.28 6.30 6.66
N LYS A 215 -10.30 6.19 5.75
CA LYS A 215 -9.40 7.29 5.39
C LYS A 215 -9.58 7.61 3.91
N TYR A 216 -9.45 8.86 3.56
CA TYR A 216 -9.63 9.31 2.18
C TYR A 216 -8.78 10.53 1.88
N ARG A 217 -8.49 10.74 0.62
CA ARG A 217 -7.78 11.93 0.14
C ARG A 217 -8.22 12.29 -1.27
N ALA A 218 -7.90 13.52 -1.69
CA ALA A 218 -8.16 14.01 -3.03
C ALA A 218 -6.88 14.39 -3.74
N HIS A 219 -6.84 14.19 -5.04
CA HIS A 219 -5.94 14.85 -5.97
C HIS A 219 -6.63 16.13 -6.48
N VAL A 220 -5.87 17.21 -6.61
CA VAL A 220 -6.40 18.51 -7.04
C VAL A 220 -5.83 18.94 -8.39
N LEU A 221 -6.69 19.50 -9.23
CA LEU A 221 -6.38 19.90 -10.61
C LEU A 221 -5.15 20.80 -10.68
N GLY A 222 -4.14 20.39 -11.44
CA GLY A 222 -2.88 21.11 -11.59
C GLY A 222 -1.97 21.08 -10.36
N GLY A 223 -2.34 20.31 -9.34
CA GLY A 223 -1.59 20.10 -8.10
C GLY A 223 -1.16 18.64 -7.92
N GLY A 224 -1.40 18.09 -6.74
CA GLY A 224 -1.05 16.73 -6.37
C GLY A 224 -2.02 16.13 -5.36
N TRP A 225 -1.72 14.92 -4.91
CA TRP A 225 -2.45 14.27 -3.81
C TRP A 225 -2.28 15.08 -2.53
N GLN A 226 -3.42 15.37 -1.87
CA GLN A 226 -3.45 15.98 -0.56
C GLN A 226 -3.25 14.91 0.53
N ASP A 227 -3.05 15.35 1.77
CA ASP A 227 -2.91 14.46 2.92
C ASP A 227 -4.18 13.63 3.15
N TRP A 228 -3.99 12.46 3.80
CA TRP A 228 -5.08 11.60 4.20
C TRP A 228 -5.93 12.23 5.32
N VAL A 229 -7.24 12.18 5.16
CA VAL A 229 -8.23 12.63 6.13
C VAL A 229 -8.96 11.41 6.71
N THR A 230 -9.16 11.41 8.01
CA THR A 230 -9.94 10.37 8.72
C THR A 230 -11.20 10.94 9.40
N GLY A 231 -11.30 12.27 9.49
CA GLY A 231 -12.47 12.97 10.00
C GLY A 231 -13.53 13.23 8.93
N SER A 232 -14.75 13.58 9.36
CA SER A 232 -15.81 14.05 8.46
C SER A 232 -16.48 15.25 9.11
N ASN A 233 -16.09 16.45 8.69
CA ASN A 233 -16.65 17.70 9.22
C ASN A 233 -16.64 18.78 8.14
N LYS A 234 -17.80 19.11 7.62
CA LYS A 234 -18.00 20.11 6.56
C LYS A 234 -17.52 21.53 6.93
N ASN A 235 -17.34 21.80 8.22
CA ASN A 235 -16.88 23.10 8.74
C ASN A 235 -15.35 23.14 9.02
N ASP A 236 -14.66 22.03 8.84
CA ASP A 236 -13.20 21.92 8.99
C ASP A 236 -12.58 21.47 7.67
N ALA A 237 -12.19 22.43 6.84
CA ALA A 237 -11.62 22.18 5.54
C ALA A 237 -10.19 21.60 5.59
N VAL A 238 -9.59 21.47 6.76
CA VAL A 238 -8.21 20.97 6.92
C VAL A 238 -8.20 19.51 7.38
N ASN A 239 -8.96 19.18 8.43
CA ASN A 239 -8.94 17.84 9.04
C ASN A 239 -10.25 17.07 8.82
N GLY A 240 -11.31 17.74 8.42
CA GLY A 240 -12.64 17.15 8.22
C GLY A 240 -13.02 16.95 6.75
N CYS A 241 -12.20 17.42 5.81
CA CYS A 241 -12.47 17.35 4.37
C CYS A 241 -11.19 17.04 3.59
N ALA A 242 -11.28 16.24 2.55
CA ALA A 242 -10.22 16.09 1.56
C ALA A 242 -10.41 17.08 0.39
N GLY A 243 -9.31 17.55 -0.17
CA GLY A 243 -9.30 18.54 -1.26
C GLY A 243 -8.70 19.88 -0.83
N LEU A 244 -8.74 20.84 -1.72
CA LEU A 244 -8.23 22.19 -1.50
C LEU A 244 -9.29 23.21 -1.92
N ALA A 245 -9.74 24.03 -0.96
CA ALA A 245 -10.78 25.02 -1.24
C ALA A 245 -10.40 25.92 -2.42
N GLY A 246 -11.28 26.01 -3.39
CA GLY A 246 -11.10 26.81 -4.62
C GLY A 246 -10.34 26.11 -5.74
N VAL A 247 -9.91 24.84 -5.57
CA VAL A 247 -9.23 24.06 -6.61
C VAL A 247 -10.02 22.80 -6.90
N PRO A 248 -10.41 22.52 -8.15
CA PRO A 248 -11.20 21.33 -8.49
C PRO A 248 -10.48 20.03 -8.10
N ILE A 249 -11.24 19.05 -7.62
CA ILE A 249 -10.80 17.67 -7.45
C ILE A 249 -10.81 16.98 -8.82
N ASP A 250 -9.76 16.23 -9.15
CA ASP A 250 -9.65 15.40 -10.35
C ASP A 250 -9.30 13.93 -10.06
N GLY A 251 -9.10 13.59 -8.77
CA GLY A 251 -8.91 12.22 -8.31
C GLY A 251 -9.28 12.04 -6.83
N VAL A 252 -9.78 10.86 -6.48
CA VAL A 252 -10.18 10.50 -5.11
C VAL A 252 -9.65 9.12 -4.77
N GLN A 253 -9.04 8.97 -3.59
CA GLN A 253 -8.73 7.68 -2.98
C GLN A 253 -9.51 7.50 -1.69
N VAL A 254 -10.05 6.29 -1.49
CA VAL A 254 -10.83 5.91 -0.30
C VAL A 254 -10.38 4.54 0.17
N VAL A 255 -10.03 4.40 1.44
CA VAL A 255 -9.66 3.12 2.06
C VAL A 255 -10.56 2.85 3.24
N TYR A 256 -11.22 1.70 3.25
CA TYR A 256 -11.99 1.23 4.39
C TYR A 256 -11.14 0.33 5.28
N ILE A 257 -11.25 0.50 6.58
CA ILE A 257 -10.54 -0.29 7.59
C ILE A 257 -11.56 -1.16 8.32
N THR A 258 -11.60 -2.44 7.96
CA THR A 258 -12.45 -3.43 8.61
C THR A 258 -12.00 -3.66 10.06
N PRO A 259 -12.92 -3.64 11.06
CA PRO A 259 -12.58 -3.96 12.43
C PRO A 259 -12.02 -5.39 12.59
N ASN A 260 -11.11 -5.56 13.54
CA ASN A 260 -10.50 -6.86 13.81
C ASN A 260 -11.58 -7.91 14.19
N GLY A 261 -11.46 -9.09 13.59
CA GLY A 261 -12.37 -10.22 13.85
C GLY A 261 -13.66 -10.21 13.04
N GLU A 262 -13.82 -9.28 12.13
CA GLU A 262 -14.96 -9.20 11.21
C GLU A 262 -14.59 -9.68 9.80
N GLY A 263 -15.63 -10.03 9.03
CA GLY A 263 -15.49 -10.36 7.61
C GLY A 263 -14.95 -9.15 6.83
N TYR A 264 -13.88 -9.35 6.06
CA TYR A 264 -13.18 -8.29 5.35
C TYR A 264 -14.07 -7.59 4.32
N GLN A 265 -14.08 -6.26 4.36
CA GLN A 265 -14.79 -5.40 3.44
C GLN A 265 -13.85 -4.29 2.95
N GLN A 266 -14.18 -3.70 1.81
CA GLN A 266 -13.38 -2.68 1.14
C GLN A 266 -14.27 -1.56 0.63
N ALA A 267 -13.67 -0.39 0.42
CA ALA A 267 -14.30 0.68 -0.34
C ALA A 267 -14.21 0.37 -1.85
N TYR A 268 -15.36 0.26 -2.50
CA TYR A 268 -15.48 0.28 -3.96
C TYR A 268 -16.08 1.62 -4.38
N TYR A 269 -15.45 2.28 -5.34
CA TYR A 269 -15.89 3.60 -5.74
C TYR A 269 -15.54 3.89 -7.20
N ARG A 270 -16.33 4.77 -7.81
CA ARG A 270 -16.13 5.23 -9.18
C ARG A 270 -16.57 6.66 -9.35
N SER A 271 -16.09 7.31 -10.39
CA SER A 271 -16.42 8.69 -10.68
C SER A 271 -16.80 8.92 -12.14
N GLN A 272 -17.39 10.07 -12.40
CA GLN A 272 -17.45 10.69 -13.72
C GLN A 272 -16.68 12.01 -13.68
N THR A 273 -16.25 12.47 -14.85
CA THR A 273 -15.57 13.76 -15.01
C THR A 273 -16.45 14.70 -15.82
N THR A 274 -16.17 16.00 -15.75
CA THR A 274 -16.87 17.01 -16.57
C THR A 274 -16.66 16.84 -18.08
N GLN A 275 -15.70 15.98 -18.48
CA GLN A 275 -15.35 15.77 -19.89
C GLN A 275 -15.84 14.43 -20.44
N ARG A 276 -16.40 13.56 -19.58
CA ARG A 276 -16.85 12.20 -19.95
C ARG A 276 -18.29 11.96 -19.57
N GLY A 277 -19.06 11.33 -20.47
CA GLY A 277 -20.48 11.04 -20.25
C GLY A 277 -20.74 9.78 -19.42
N ASP A 278 -19.74 8.88 -19.31
CA ASP A 278 -19.88 7.58 -18.65
C ASP A 278 -19.10 7.50 -17.35
N TRP A 279 -19.46 6.54 -16.48
CA TRP A 279 -18.67 6.22 -15.29
C TRP A 279 -17.30 5.65 -15.69
N LEU A 280 -16.26 6.11 -15.05
CA LEU A 280 -14.92 5.53 -15.15
C LEU A 280 -14.88 4.17 -14.44
N ASP A 281 -13.79 3.43 -14.64
CA ASP A 281 -13.58 2.13 -14.03
C ASP A 281 -13.64 2.21 -12.50
N VAL A 282 -13.96 1.07 -11.89
CA VAL A 282 -14.10 0.96 -10.43
C VAL A 282 -12.74 0.92 -9.78
N ALA A 283 -12.52 1.79 -8.81
CA ALA A 283 -11.41 1.73 -7.88
C ALA A 283 -11.77 0.92 -6.63
N CYS A 284 -10.78 0.28 -6.01
CA CYS A 284 -10.95 -0.49 -4.80
C CYS A 284 -9.88 -0.15 -3.77
N ASP A 285 -10.27 0.39 -2.63
CA ASP A 285 -9.38 0.93 -1.61
C ASP A 285 -8.28 1.81 -2.25
N ASP A 286 -7.00 1.51 -2.01
CA ASP A 286 -5.86 2.17 -2.64
C ASP A 286 -5.17 1.29 -3.71
N GLY A 287 -5.89 0.31 -4.28
CA GLY A 287 -5.38 -0.61 -5.30
C GLY A 287 -4.46 -1.72 -4.78
N ASN A 288 -4.05 -1.67 -3.50
CA ASN A 288 -3.03 -2.60 -2.97
C ASN A 288 -3.52 -4.04 -2.79
N THR A 289 -4.80 -4.26 -2.62
CA THR A 289 -5.36 -5.58 -2.33
C THR A 289 -5.84 -6.32 -3.57
N TYR A 290 -6.29 -5.61 -4.61
CA TYR A 290 -6.84 -6.20 -5.84
C TYR A 290 -6.19 -5.61 -7.09
N LYS A 291 -5.38 -6.40 -7.76
CA LYS A 291 -4.63 -6.03 -8.97
C LYS A 291 -5.49 -5.71 -10.21
N ASN A 292 -6.80 -5.92 -10.14
CA ASN A 292 -7.74 -5.72 -11.25
C ASN A 292 -8.62 -4.49 -11.07
N PHE A 293 -8.33 -3.65 -10.07
CA PHE A 293 -9.04 -2.41 -9.81
C PHE A 293 -8.07 -1.25 -9.81
N ASP A 294 -8.56 -0.08 -10.20
CA ASP A 294 -7.81 1.15 -10.08
C ASP A 294 -7.57 1.50 -8.60
N ASP A 295 -6.51 2.23 -8.32
CA ASP A 295 -6.14 2.70 -6.99
C ASP A 295 -6.77 4.05 -6.64
N PHE A 296 -7.43 4.71 -7.61
CA PHE A 296 -8.19 5.93 -7.40
C PHE A 296 -9.33 6.07 -8.41
N ALA A 297 -10.38 6.78 -8.05
CA ALA A 297 -11.45 7.18 -8.97
C ALA A 297 -11.18 8.61 -9.45
N GLY A 298 -11.18 8.82 -10.76
CA GLY A 298 -10.90 10.10 -11.40
C GLY A 298 -10.08 9.97 -12.67
N MET A 299 -9.80 11.08 -13.27
CA MET A 299 -8.87 11.22 -14.38
C MET A 299 -8.05 12.49 -14.15
N ILE A 300 -6.76 12.32 -13.87
CA ILE A 300 -5.88 13.44 -13.59
C ILE A 300 -5.89 14.44 -14.76
N GLY A 301 -6.20 15.70 -14.44
CA GLY A 301 -6.38 16.75 -15.42
C GLY A 301 -7.84 17.01 -15.84
N GLU A 302 -8.79 16.20 -15.40
CA GLU A 302 -10.22 16.35 -15.68
C GLU A 302 -11.01 16.52 -14.37
N PRO A 303 -11.67 17.67 -14.10
CA PRO A 303 -12.46 17.84 -12.89
C PRO A 303 -13.52 16.74 -12.72
N LEU A 304 -13.57 16.15 -11.53
CA LEU A 304 -14.59 15.18 -11.13
C LEU A 304 -15.94 15.87 -10.96
N ASP A 305 -17.00 15.31 -11.55
CA ASP A 305 -18.36 15.87 -11.45
C ASP A 305 -19.27 15.03 -10.54
N ARG A 306 -19.08 13.70 -10.48
CA ARG A 306 -19.88 12.77 -9.69
C ARG A 306 -19.05 11.67 -9.09
N LEU A 307 -19.44 11.18 -7.92
CA LEU A 307 -18.78 10.13 -7.16
C LEU A 307 -19.79 9.15 -6.58
N GLN A 308 -19.54 7.86 -6.71
CA GLN A 308 -20.27 6.78 -6.03
C GLN A 308 -19.29 6.00 -5.16
N ILE A 309 -19.70 5.69 -3.92
CA ILE A 309 -18.91 4.91 -2.95
C ILE A 309 -19.82 3.88 -2.28
N GLY A 310 -19.29 2.67 -2.06
CA GLY A 310 -19.91 1.63 -1.25
C GLY A 310 -18.87 0.79 -0.53
N ILE A 311 -19.23 0.25 0.65
CA ILE A 311 -18.39 -0.65 1.44
C ILE A 311 -18.95 -2.06 1.35
N TYR A 312 -18.19 -2.98 0.76
CA TYR A 312 -18.65 -4.33 0.45
C TYR A 312 -17.51 -5.35 0.54
N SER A 313 -17.87 -6.63 0.63
CA SER A 313 -16.91 -7.74 0.54
C SER A 313 -16.54 -8.13 -0.90
N SER A 314 -17.26 -7.60 -1.90
CA SER A 314 -17.03 -7.81 -3.33
C SER A 314 -17.52 -6.60 -4.12
N ASN A 315 -17.02 -6.42 -5.35
CA ASN A 315 -17.42 -5.30 -6.20
C ASN A 315 -18.95 -5.27 -6.44
N PRO A 316 -19.63 -4.17 -6.08
CA PRO A 316 -21.08 -4.02 -6.20
C PRO A 316 -21.52 -3.33 -7.51
N PHE A 317 -20.59 -2.84 -8.36
CA PHE A 317 -20.87 -2.10 -9.59
C PHE A 317 -20.98 -2.98 -10.83
#